data_0591e229f21c471b2c81c3904078be97
#
_entry.id   0591e229f21c471b2c81c3904078be97
#
_cell.length_a   1.000
_cell.length_b   1.000
_cell.length_c   1.000
_cell.angle_alpha   90.00
_cell.angle_beta   90.00
_cell.angle_gamma   90.00
#
_symmetry.space_group_name_H-M   'P 1'
#
loop_
_entity.id
_entity.type
_entity.pdbx_description
1 polymer ?
#
loop_
_entity_poly.entity_id
_entity_poly.type
_entity_poly.pdbx_seq_one_letter_code
_entity_poly.pdbx_strand_id
1 'polypeptide(L)'
;RGVINRPDAQVIVVDTPGIHRPRTLLGERLNDVVKDTFADVDVIGFTVPADEKIGPGDRYILEQIRETKPNTPIVGIVTKLDKTGKDTVGERLLELHELLGADAELVPVSATEQVQIDVLLDVLVGQLPEGPRFYPEGHTTDEDTETRIAELIREEALQGLRDELPHSVAVQIDEMHPDPDNPQRTMIYAVLYLERPGQKRIIEGPDGRRLSGIVHRARKQIIDLTGQ
;
A
#
# COMPACT_ATOMS: atom_id res chain seq x y z
N ARG A 1 4.88 -6.64 2.45
CA ARG A 1 6.23 -6.07 2.20
C ARG A 1 6.51 -6.05 0.72
N GLY A 2 7.13 -4.94 0.24
CA GLY A 2 7.64 -4.82 -1.12
C GLY A 2 9.17 -4.81 -1.12
N VAL A 3 9.80 -5.43 -2.11
CA VAL A 3 11.27 -5.48 -2.24
C VAL A 3 11.67 -4.83 -3.55
N ILE A 4 12.48 -3.79 -3.47
CA ILE A 4 13.02 -3.07 -4.61
C ILE A 4 14.51 -3.40 -4.71
N ASN A 5 14.90 -4.07 -5.79
CA ASN A 5 16.29 -4.45 -6.04
C ASN A 5 16.97 -3.41 -6.94
N ARG A 6 18.07 -2.83 -6.46
CA ARG A 6 18.97 -1.96 -7.22
C ARG A 6 20.36 -2.62 -7.30
N PRO A 7 21.23 -2.20 -8.22
CA PRO A 7 22.59 -2.73 -8.27
C PRO A 7 23.38 -2.48 -6.98
N ASP A 8 23.15 -1.33 -6.35
CA ASP A 8 23.86 -0.79 -5.19
C ASP A 8 23.12 -1.00 -3.85
N ALA A 9 21.81 -1.33 -3.88
CA ALA A 9 21.01 -1.44 -2.66
C ALA A 9 19.82 -2.40 -2.81
N GLN A 10 19.26 -2.82 -1.69
CA GLN A 10 17.96 -3.46 -1.61
C GLN A 10 17.09 -2.68 -0.62
N VAL A 11 16.00 -2.11 -1.12
CA VAL A 11 15.03 -1.37 -0.30
C VAL A 11 13.85 -2.26 0.00
N ILE A 12 13.59 -2.51 1.28
CA ILE A 12 12.43 -3.26 1.74
C ILE A 12 11.40 -2.27 2.26
N VAL A 13 10.31 -2.12 1.53
CA VAL A 13 9.21 -1.24 1.91
C VAL A 13 8.20 -2.02 2.74
N VAL A 14 7.93 -1.53 3.95
CA VAL A 14 6.92 -2.12 4.84
C VAL A 14 5.76 -1.15 4.97
N ASP A 15 4.59 -1.57 4.49
CA ASP A 15 3.36 -0.83 4.72
C ASP A 15 2.86 -1.05 6.15
N THR A 16 2.39 0.01 6.78
CA THR A 16 1.85 -0.04 8.15
C THR A 16 0.38 0.32 8.15
N PRO A 17 -0.46 -0.36 8.94
CA PRO A 17 -1.80 0.14 9.21
C PRO A 17 -1.73 1.59 9.67
N GLY A 18 -2.67 2.43 9.20
CA GLY A 18 -2.69 3.85 9.56
C GLY A 18 -2.73 4.06 11.08
N ILE A 19 -1.76 4.81 11.61
CA ILE A 19 -1.76 5.20 13.02
C ILE A 19 -2.85 6.26 13.22
N HIS A 20 -3.71 6.05 14.20
CA HIS A 20 -4.72 7.04 14.59
C HIS A 20 -4.90 6.99 16.11
N ARG A 21 -5.46 8.05 16.68
CA ARG A 21 -5.80 8.04 18.10
C ARG A 21 -6.76 6.88 18.38
N PRO A 22 -6.38 5.90 19.21
CA PRO A 22 -7.21 4.74 19.46
C PRO A 22 -8.50 5.16 20.15
N ARG A 23 -9.62 4.69 19.60
CA ARG A 23 -10.95 4.84 20.24
C ARG A 23 -11.51 3.50 20.72
N THR A 24 -10.80 2.42 20.41
CA THR A 24 -11.20 1.04 20.72
C THR A 24 -9.96 0.21 21.07
N LEU A 25 -10.16 -0.90 21.78
CA LEU A 25 -9.10 -1.87 22.09
C LEU A 25 -8.41 -2.43 20.82
N LEU A 26 -9.16 -2.54 19.72
CA LEU A 26 -8.59 -2.94 18.42
C LEU A 26 -7.63 -1.86 17.89
N GLY A 27 -7.98 -0.59 18.00
CA GLY A 27 -7.12 0.52 17.64
C GLY A 27 -5.84 0.60 18.47
N GLU A 28 -5.90 0.28 19.76
CA GLU A 28 -4.71 0.17 20.63
C GLU A 28 -3.78 -0.95 20.15
N ARG A 29 -4.31 -2.14 19.88
CA ARG A 29 -3.53 -3.27 19.36
C ARG A 29 -2.90 -3.00 17.98
N LEU A 30 -3.63 -2.31 17.09
CA LEU A 30 -3.08 -1.88 15.80
C LEU A 30 -1.92 -0.91 15.98
N ASN A 31 -2.02 0.04 16.89
CA ASN A 31 -0.93 0.96 17.20
C ASN A 31 0.29 0.24 17.80
N ASP A 32 0.09 -0.81 18.61
CA ASP A 32 1.18 -1.63 19.14
C ASP A 32 1.90 -2.40 18.01
N VAL A 33 1.17 -3.01 17.08
CA VAL A 33 1.75 -3.65 15.88
C VAL A 33 2.58 -2.67 15.06
N VAL A 34 2.12 -1.43 14.91
CA VAL A 34 2.86 -0.39 14.17
C VAL A 34 4.13 0.01 14.93
N LYS A 35 4.08 0.13 16.27
CA LYS A 35 5.26 0.39 17.10
C LYS A 35 6.30 -0.72 16.98
N ASP A 36 5.86 -1.98 16.96
CA ASP A 36 6.75 -3.13 16.75
C ASP A 36 7.38 -3.08 15.36
N THR A 37 6.61 -2.71 14.33
CA THR A 37 7.14 -2.52 12.96
C THR A 37 8.20 -1.42 12.92
N PHE A 38 7.98 -0.30 13.62
CA PHE A 38 8.99 0.76 13.69
C PHE A 38 10.28 0.30 14.37
N ALA A 39 10.23 -0.72 15.25
CA ALA A 39 11.41 -1.23 15.92
C ALA A 39 12.47 -1.76 14.95
N ASP A 40 12.07 -2.26 13.80
CA ASP A 40 12.91 -3.01 12.86
C ASP A 40 13.25 -2.25 11.57
N VAL A 41 12.85 -0.95 11.44
CA VAL A 41 13.12 -0.19 10.22
C VAL A 41 14.32 0.76 10.39
N ASP A 42 15.10 0.93 9.32
CA ASP A 42 16.25 1.80 9.26
C ASP A 42 15.88 3.25 8.90
N VAL A 43 14.81 3.44 8.13
CA VAL A 43 14.32 4.75 7.67
C VAL A 43 12.79 4.77 7.72
N ILE A 44 12.22 5.90 8.08
CA ILE A 44 10.77 6.11 8.10
C ILE A 44 10.37 7.07 6.99
N GLY A 45 9.53 6.60 6.06
CA GLY A 45 8.87 7.47 5.07
C GLY A 45 7.60 8.07 5.67
N PHE A 46 7.61 9.36 5.96
CA PHE A 46 6.43 10.07 6.45
C PHE A 46 5.65 10.67 5.28
N THR A 47 4.51 10.04 4.95
CA THR A 47 3.73 10.38 3.75
C THR A 47 2.57 11.30 4.05
N VAL A 48 2.43 12.37 3.26
CA VAL A 48 1.26 13.26 3.28
C VAL A 48 0.76 13.47 1.85
N PRO A 49 -0.55 13.40 1.58
CA PRO A 49 -1.07 13.68 0.25
C PRO A 49 -1.04 15.19 -0.03
N ALA A 50 -0.72 15.55 -1.28
CA ALA A 50 -0.61 16.96 -1.70
C ALA A 50 -1.97 17.71 -1.63
N ASP A 51 -3.07 16.99 -1.84
CA ASP A 51 -4.44 17.51 -1.85
C ASP A 51 -5.09 17.65 -0.47
N GLU A 52 -4.40 17.22 0.59
CA GLU A 52 -4.89 17.29 1.98
C GLU A 52 -3.98 18.17 2.84
N LYS A 53 -4.55 18.84 3.84
CA LYS A 53 -3.78 19.65 4.80
C LYS A 53 -3.21 18.79 5.92
N ILE A 54 -2.01 19.13 6.36
CA ILE A 54 -1.40 18.51 7.54
C ILE A 54 -2.22 18.88 8.78
N GLY A 55 -2.78 17.87 9.42
CA GLY A 55 -3.69 18.02 10.53
C GLY A 55 -3.13 17.58 11.90
N PRO A 56 -3.99 17.62 12.93
CA PRO A 56 -3.62 17.12 14.26
C PRO A 56 -3.27 15.62 14.29
N GLY A 57 -3.81 14.83 13.35
CA GLY A 57 -3.50 13.41 13.19
C GLY A 57 -2.05 13.18 12.79
N ASP A 58 -1.58 13.90 11.79
CA ASP A 58 -0.21 13.81 11.29
C ASP A 58 0.79 14.22 12.37
N ARG A 59 0.50 15.27 13.11
CA ARG A 59 1.34 15.71 14.23
C ARG A 59 1.40 14.67 15.34
N TYR A 60 0.30 14.03 15.67
CA TYR A 60 0.24 12.94 16.64
C TYR A 60 1.07 11.73 16.18
N ILE A 61 0.96 11.35 14.90
CA ILE A 61 1.75 10.25 14.33
C ILE A 61 3.24 10.56 14.43
N LEU A 62 3.67 11.76 14.06
CA LEU A 62 5.06 12.17 14.15
C LEU A 62 5.59 12.17 15.59
N GLU A 63 4.77 12.61 16.55
CA GLU A 63 5.12 12.56 17.98
C GLU A 63 5.36 11.12 18.43
N GLN A 64 4.48 10.19 18.08
CA GLN A 64 4.63 8.76 18.38
C GLN A 64 5.90 8.16 17.73
N ILE A 65 6.21 8.53 16.49
CA ILE A 65 7.43 8.11 15.80
C ILE A 65 8.66 8.60 16.58
N ARG A 66 8.72 9.88 16.94
CA ARG A 66 9.84 10.47 17.66
C ARG A 66 10.03 9.91 19.07
N GLU A 67 8.94 9.58 19.75
CA GLU A 67 8.98 8.91 21.06
C GLU A 67 9.54 7.48 20.96
N THR A 68 9.11 6.74 19.93
CA THR A 68 9.50 5.32 19.76
C THR A 68 10.87 5.18 19.14
N LYS A 69 11.22 6.03 18.18
CA LYS A 69 12.45 5.97 17.36
C LYS A 69 13.09 7.34 17.18
N PRO A 70 13.65 7.93 18.24
CA PRO A 70 14.16 9.31 18.21
C PRO A 70 15.34 9.53 17.26
N ASN A 71 16.11 8.48 16.93
CA ASN A 71 17.31 8.55 16.11
C ASN A 71 17.13 7.99 14.69
N THR A 72 15.96 7.48 14.34
CA THR A 72 15.70 6.93 12.99
C THR A 72 15.46 8.08 12.02
N PRO A 73 16.15 8.12 10.87
CA PRO A 73 15.92 9.13 9.84
C PRO A 73 14.48 9.13 9.37
N ILE A 74 13.93 10.32 9.17
CA ILE A 74 12.56 10.51 8.64
C ILE A 74 12.68 11.25 7.31
N VAL A 75 12.21 10.62 6.24
CA VAL A 75 12.06 11.24 4.92
C VAL A 75 10.61 11.67 4.74
N GLY A 76 10.39 12.95 4.51
CA GLY A 76 9.06 13.48 4.23
C GLY A 76 8.68 13.28 2.76
N ILE A 77 7.52 12.71 2.52
CA ILE A 77 7.06 12.36 1.15
C ILE A 77 5.72 13.02 0.89
N VAL A 78 5.69 14.00 -0.01
CA VAL A 78 4.42 14.58 -0.48
C VAL A 78 3.91 13.76 -1.66
N THR A 79 2.84 13.03 -1.46
CA THR A 79 2.28 12.10 -2.46
C THR A 79 1.15 12.70 -3.30
N LYS A 80 0.72 12.00 -4.35
CA LYS A 80 -0.44 12.36 -5.19
C LYS A 80 -0.31 13.72 -5.88
N LEU A 81 0.89 14.06 -6.40
CA LEU A 81 1.11 15.32 -7.13
C LEU A 81 0.20 15.49 -8.33
N ASP A 82 -0.25 14.39 -8.92
CA ASP A 82 -1.19 14.34 -10.04
C ASP A 82 -2.59 14.91 -9.72
N LYS A 83 -2.93 15.03 -8.44
CA LYS A 83 -4.26 15.50 -8.01
C LYS A 83 -4.35 16.99 -7.75
N THR A 84 -3.23 17.73 -7.75
CA THR A 84 -3.25 19.13 -7.36
C THR A 84 -2.26 19.98 -8.15
N GLY A 85 -2.37 21.31 -8.06
CA GLY A 85 -1.47 22.25 -8.73
C GLY A 85 -0.15 22.45 -7.99
N LYS A 86 0.85 23.00 -8.70
CA LYS A 86 2.20 23.24 -8.17
C LYS A 86 2.24 24.11 -6.92
N ASP A 87 1.37 25.11 -6.84
CA ASP A 87 1.31 26.04 -5.70
C ASP A 87 0.90 25.31 -4.42
N THR A 88 -0.11 24.44 -4.51
CA THR A 88 -0.57 23.61 -3.38
C THR A 88 0.49 22.59 -2.95
N VAL A 89 1.25 22.03 -3.92
CA VAL A 89 2.40 21.16 -3.61
C VAL A 89 3.46 21.94 -2.84
N GLY A 90 3.77 23.17 -3.27
CA GLY A 90 4.72 24.05 -2.59
C GLY A 90 4.30 24.36 -1.16
N GLU A 91 3.02 24.71 -0.94
CA GLU A 91 2.46 24.93 0.39
C GLU A 91 2.61 23.67 1.27
N ARG A 92 2.33 22.49 0.73
CA ARG A 92 2.42 21.24 1.46
C ARG A 92 3.84 20.88 1.83
N LEU A 93 4.79 21.14 0.94
CA LEU A 93 6.22 20.97 1.23
C LEU A 93 6.70 21.89 2.34
N LEU A 94 6.26 23.15 2.35
CA LEU A 94 6.59 24.10 3.42
C LEU A 94 6.00 23.65 4.78
N GLU A 95 4.73 23.25 4.81
CA GLU A 95 4.10 22.74 6.03
C GLU A 95 4.81 21.49 6.55
N LEU A 96 5.21 20.58 5.66
CA LEU A 96 5.93 19.38 6.03
C LEU A 96 7.34 19.68 6.52
N HIS A 97 8.03 20.64 5.90
CA HIS A 97 9.34 21.10 6.36
C HIS A 97 9.26 21.71 7.77
N GLU A 98 8.27 22.54 8.04
CA GLU A 98 8.06 23.10 9.39
C GLU A 98 7.76 22.00 10.42
N LEU A 99 7.03 20.95 10.01
CA LEU A 99 6.67 19.85 10.89
C LEU A 99 7.84 18.93 11.22
N LEU A 100 8.63 18.55 10.20
CA LEU A 100 9.75 17.61 10.35
C LEU A 100 11.03 18.26 10.85
N GLY A 101 11.26 19.54 10.53
CA GLY A 101 12.45 20.32 10.85
C GLY A 101 13.36 20.53 9.65
N ALA A 102 14.33 21.44 9.81
CA ALA A 102 15.17 21.94 8.71
C ALA A 102 16.09 20.90 8.07
N ASP A 103 16.43 19.85 8.80
CA ASP A 103 17.36 18.81 8.34
C ASP A 103 16.64 17.64 7.66
N ALA A 104 15.30 17.69 7.55
CA ALA A 104 14.52 16.61 6.94
C ALA A 104 14.60 16.67 5.40
N GLU A 105 14.92 15.54 4.79
CA GLU A 105 14.80 15.36 3.34
C GLU A 105 13.33 15.28 2.94
N LEU A 106 12.95 16.04 1.90
CA LEU A 106 11.58 16.11 1.40
C LEU A 106 11.52 15.76 -0.07
N VAL A 107 10.67 14.82 -0.44
CA VAL A 107 10.51 14.40 -1.84
C VAL A 107 9.02 14.43 -2.23
N PRO A 108 8.62 15.30 -3.18
CA PRO A 108 7.29 15.27 -3.74
C PRO A 108 7.19 14.22 -4.87
N VAL A 109 6.18 13.34 -4.83
CA VAL A 109 6.04 12.22 -5.77
C VAL A 109 4.62 12.02 -6.29
N SER A 110 4.51 11.46 -7.49
CA SER A 110 3.31 10.76 -7.94
C SER A 110 3.66 9.34 -8.33
N ALA A 111 3.12 8.37 -7.59
CA ALA A 111 3.30 6.96 -7.92
C ALA A 111 2.55 6.58 -9.21
N THR A 112 1.37 7.15 -9.44
CA THR A 112 0.55 6.90 -10.63
C THR A 112 1.24 7.39 -11.90
N GLU A 113 1.81 8.60 -11.86
CA GLU A 113 2.50 9.21 -13.00
C GLU A 113 4.02 8.93 -13.00
N GLN A 114 4.51 8.12 -12.06
CA GLN A 114 5.93 7.78 -11.90
C GLN A 114 6.84 9.01 -11.77
N VAL A 115 6.32 10.10 -11.17
CA VAL A 115 7.06 11.35 -10.99
C VAL A 115 7.94 11.26 -9.75
N GLN A 116 9.24 11.49 -9.91
CA GLN A 116 10.27 11.53 -8.86
C GLN A 116 10.40 10.27 -8.00
N ILE A 117 9.96 9.11 -8.50
CA ILE A 117 10.12 7.84 -7.77
C ILE A 117 11.60 7.46 -7.65
N ASP A 118 12.40 7.67 -8.71
CA ASP A 118 13.85 7.39 -8.67
C ASP A 118 14.55 8.31 -7.67
N VAL A 119 14.17 9.59 -7.60
CA VAL A 119 14.71 10.56 -6.63
C VAL A 119 14.38 10.12 -5.20
N LEU A 120 13.13 9.69 -4.96
CA LEU A 120 12.74 9.14 -3.65
C LEU A 120 13.61 7.93 -3.27
N LEU A 121 13.81 7.02 -4.21
CA LEU A 121 14.65 5.84 -3.96
C LEU A 121 16.09 6.21 -3.67
N ASP A 122 16.67 7.20 -4.37
CA ASP A 122 18.03 7.68 -4.10
C ASP A 122 18.15 8.28 -2.71
N VAL A 123 17.17 9.09 -2.29
CA VAL A 123 17.12 9.68 -0.94
C VAL A 123 17.01 8.58 0.12
N LEU A 124 16.11 7.62 -0.07
CA LEU A 124 15.95 6.49 0.87
C LEU A 124 17.24 5.67 0.98
N VAL A 125 17.86 5.30 -0.14
CA VAL A 125 19.10 4.53 -0.17
C VAL A 125 20.24 5.28 0.53
N GLY A 126 20.30 6.60 0.37
CA GLY A 126 21.30 7.43 1.06
C GLY A 126 21.19 7.42 2.59
N GLN A 127 20.03 7.02 3.13
CA GLN A 127 19.79 6.92 4.57
C GLN A 127 19.92 5.47 5.10
N LEU A 128 20.01 4.47 4.23
CA LEU A 128 20.11 3.07 4.64
C LEU A 128 21.54 2.73 5.11
N PRO A 129 21.69 1.87 6.14
CA PRO A 129 22.99 1.36 6.53
C PRO A 129 23.55 0.37 5.50
N GLU A 130 24.87 0.23 5.48
CA GLU A 130 25.52 -0.86 4.74
C GLU A 130 25.18 -2.22 5.38
N GLY A 131 24.82 -3.19 4.54
CA GLY A 131 24.45 -4.52 5.02
C GLY A 131 24.28 -5.55 3.89
N PRO A 132 24.07 -6.83 4.25
CA PRO A 132 23.79 -7.86 3.26
C PRO A 132 22.37 -7.68 2.67
N ARG A 133 22.18 -8.22 1.48
CA ARG A 133 20.83 -8.37 0.92
C ARG A 133 20.06 -9.43 1.70
N PHE A 134 18.82 -9.11 2.09
CA PHE A 134 17.95 -10.02 2.84
C PHE A 134 17.17 -10.97 1.93
N TYR A 135 16.91 -10.56 0.69
CA TYR A 135 16.13 -11.31 -0.29
C TYR A 135 16.97 -11.68 -1.51
N PRO A 136 16.71 -12.84 -2.14
CA PRO A 136 17.31 -13.18 -3.41
C PRO A 136 17.03 -12.14 -4.49
N GLU A 137 17.93 -12.05 -5.47
CA GLU A 137 17.74 -11.17 -6.62
C GLU A 137 16.48 -11.55 -7.40
N GLY A 138 15.67 -10.54 -7.77
CA GLY A 138 14.38 -10.76 -8.44
C GLY A 138 13.18 -10.97 -7.51
N HIS A 139 13.38 -11.14 -6.21
CA HIS A 139 12.29 -11.18 -5.25
C HIS A 139 11.68 -9.78 -5.10
N THR A 140 10.36 -9.65 -5.25
CA THR A 140 9.67 -8.34 -5.25
C THR A 140 8.66 -8.18 -4.13
N THR A 141 8.21 -9.26 -3.50
CA THR A 141 7.20 -9.23 -2.43
C THR A 141 7.24 -10.51 -1.60
N ASP A 142 6.88 -10.41 -0.33
CA ASP A 142 6.70 -11.56 0.57
C ASP A 142 5.33 -12.24 0.42
N GLU A 143 4.42 -11.63 -0.36
CA GLU A 143 3.10 -12.19 -0.58
C GLU A 143 3.17 -13.41 -1.48
N ASP A 144 2.48 -14.47 -1.08
CA ASP A 144 2.31 -15.65 -1.92
C ASP A 144 1.39 -15.37 -3.12
N THR A 145 1.41 -16.26 -4.09
CA THR A 145 0.63 -16.10 -5.33
C THR A 145 -0.88 -16.07 -5.05
N GLU A 146 -1.37 -16.82 -4.07
CA GLU A 146 -2.79 -16.87 -3.72
C GLU A 146 -3.26 -15.52 -3.16
N THR A 147 -2.50 -14.93 -2.24
CA THR A 147 -2.76 -13.60 -1.68
C THR A 147 -2.79 -12.53 -2.78
N ARG A 148 -1.81 -12.56 -3.69
CA ARG A 148 -1.77 -11.61 -4.81
C ARG A 148 -2.97 -11.75 -5.74
N ILE A 149 -3.38 -12.98 -6.05
CA ILE A 149 -4.58 -13.25 -6.85
C ILE A 149 -5.84 -12.75 -6.12
N ALA A 150 -5.96 -13.00 -4.82
CA ALA A 150 -7.07 -12.51 -4.02
C ALA A 150 -7.18 -10.98 -4.07
N GLU A 151 -6.04 -10.27 -3.95
CA GLU A 151 -6.03 -8.80 -4.03
C GLU A 151 -6.37 -8.28 -5.43
N LEU A 152 -5.93 -8.92 -6.52
CA LEU A 152 -6.34 -8.56 -7.88
C LEU A 152 -7.86 -8.71 -8.07
N ILE A 153 -8.46 -9.78 -7.54
CA ILE A 153 -9.92 -9.96 -7.57
C ILE A 153 -10.61 -8.89 -6.72
N ARG A 154 -10.05 -8.57 -5.54
CA ARG A 154 -10.59 -7.54 -4.65
C ARG A 154 -10.53 -6.16 -5.29
N GLU A 155 -9.43 -5.79 -5.92
CA GLU A 155 -9.27 -4.54 -6.66
C GLU A 155 -10.37 -4.39 -7.71
N GLU A 156 -10.59 -5.42 -8.54
CA GLU A 156 -11.62 -5.39 -9.56
C GLU A 156 -13.04 -5.34 -8.99
N ALA A 157 -13.28 -5.98 -7.84
CA ALA A 157 -14.56 -5.89 -7.14
C ALA A 157 -14.83 -4.48 -6.59
N LEU A 158 -13.78 -3.75 -6.20
CA LEU A 158 -13.87 -2.39 -5.67
C LEU A 158 -14.02 -1.31 -6.75
N GLN A 159 -13.62 -1.58 -8.00
CA GLN A 159 -13.71 -0.61 -9.08
C GLN A 159 -15.14 -0.06 -9.25
N GLY A 160 -15.27 1.27 -9.24
CA GLY A 160 -16.54 1.97 -9.36
C GLY A 160 -17.46 1.88 -8.13
N LEU A 161 -16.99 1.31 -7.03
CA LEU A 161 -17.65 1.44 -5.73
C LEU A 161 -17.28 2.78 -5.08
N ARG A 162 -18.23 3.33 -4.33
CA ARG A 162 -18.07 4.61 -3.59
C ARG A 162 -18.45 4.40 -2.14
N ASP A 163 -18.13 5.38 -1.31
CA ASP A 163 -18.47 5.44 0.12
C ASP A 163 -17.79 4.33 0.95
N GLU A 164 -18.48 3.71 1.88
CA GLU A 164 -17.92 2.73 2.83
C GLU A 164 -17.74 1.31 2.27
N LEU A 165 -18.21 1.02 1.05
CA LEU A 165 -18.13 -0.31 0.44
C LEU A 165 -16.69 -0.84 0.24
N PRO A 166 -15.69 0.00 -0.09
CA PRO A 166 -14.31 -0.45 -0.25
C PRO A 166 -13.71 -1.14 0.98
N HIS A 167 -14.15 -0.77 2.17
CA HIS A 167 -13.67 -1.34 3.43
C HIS A 167 -14.39 -2.62 3.87
N SER A 168 -15.44 -2.99 3.13
CA SER A 168 -16.35 -4.07 3.50
C SER A 168 -16.24 -5.30 2.57
N VAL A 169 -15.23 -5.36 1.71
CA VAL A 169 -15.00 -6.47 0.77
C VAL A 169 -13.67 -7.13 1.08
N ALA A 170 -13.71 -8.43 1.35
CA ALA A 170 -12.54 -9.28 1.42
C ALA A 170 -12.65 -10.43 0.41
N VAL A 171 -11.50 -10.90 -0.08
CA VAL A 171 -11.43 -12.04 -1.00
C VAL A 171 -10.50 -13.08 -0.43
N GLN A 172 -10.87 -14.32 -0.51
CA GLN A 172 -10.06 -15.46 -0.13
C GLN A 172 -10.03 -16.47 -1.27
N ILE A 173 -8.88 -17.01 -1.58
CA ILE A 173 -8.76 -18.17 -2.47
C ILE A 173 -9.08 -19.41 -1.65
N ASP A 174 -10.07 -20.16 -2.09
CA ASP A 174 -10.52 -21.39 -1.46
C ASP A 174 -9.74 -22.59 -2.01
N GLU A 175 -9.62 -22.65 -3.34
CA GLU A 175 -8.88 -23.72 -4.01
C GLU A 175 -8.19 -23.19 -5.29
N MET A 176 -7.01 -23.74 -5.57
CA MET A 176 -6.30 -23.59 -6.85
C MET A 176 -5.78 -24.95 -7.31
N HIS A 177 -6.16 -25.36 -8.54
CA HIS A 177 -5.65 -26.60 -9.12
C HIS A 177 -5.67 -26.55 -10.66
N PRO A 178 -4.85 -27.36 -11.34
CA PRO A 178 -4.89 -27.47 -12.80
C PRO A 178 -6.28 -27.89 -13.29
N ASP A 179 -6.71 -27.33 -14.41
CA ASP A 179 -7.96 -27.73 -15.08
C ASP A 179 -7.82 -29.17 -15.57
N PRO A 180 -8.73 -30.10 -15.17
CA PRO A 180 -8.67 -31.50 -15.62
C PRO A 180 -8.69 -31.70 -17.13
N ASP A 181 -9.39 -30.80 -17.85
CA ASP A 181 -9.53 -30.87 -19.30
C ASP A 181 -8.39 -30.15 -20.04
N ASN A 182 -7.69 -29.25 -19.37
CA ASN A 182 -6.55 -28.51 -19.93
C ASN A 182 -5.51 -28.17 -18.85
N PRO A 183 -4.48 -29.02 -18.66
CA PRO A 183 -3.47 -28.80 -17.61
C PRO A 183 -2.64 -27.50 -17.70
N GLN A 184 -2.72 -26.78 -18.84
CA GLN A 184 -2.13 -25.46 -18.99
C GLN A 184 -3.00 -24.33 -18.43
N ARG A 185 -4.19 -24.65 -17.93
CA ARG A 185 -5.07 -23.71 -17.24
C ARG A 185 -5.11 -24.02 -15.77
N THR A 186 -5.17 -22.98 -14.97
CA THR A 186 -5.41 -23.08 -13.53
C THR A 186 -6.85 -22.70 -13.22
N MET A 187 -7.57 -23.59 -12.53
CA MET A 187 -8.88 -23.33 -11.94
C MET A 187 -8.66 -22.62 -10.60
N ILE A 188 -9.32 -21.47 -10.41
CA ILE A 188 -9.22 -20.68 -9.19
C ILE A 188 -10.63 -20.49 -8.63
N TYR A 189 -10.84 -20.97 -7.42
CA TYR A 189 -12.07 -20.78 -6.66
C TYR A 189 -11.84 -19.71 -5.61
N ALA A 190 -12.57 -18.61 -5.74
CA ALA A 190 -12.45 -17.46 -4.84
C ALA A 190 -13.78 -17.15 -4.16
N VAL A 191 -13.72 -16.83 -2.88
CA VAL A 191 -14.88 -16.42 -2.08
C VAL A 191 -14.77 -14.94 -1.77
N LEU A 192 -15.81 -14.18 -2.15
CA LEU A 192 -15.93 -12.78 -1.78
C LEU A 192 -16.78 -12.67 -0.50
N TYR A 193 -16.18 -12.16 0.54
CA TYR A 193 -16.84 -11.86 1.79
C TYR A 193 -17.32 -10.42 1.81
N LEU A 194 -18.56 -10.23 2.25
CA LEU A 194 -19.22 -8.93 2.34
C LEU A 194 -19.76 -8.74 3.75
N GLU A 195 -19.57 -7.55 4.30
CA GLU A 195 -19.99 -7.24 5.67
C GLU A 195 -21.52 -7.27 5.84
N ARG A 196 -22.27 -6.85 4.80
CA ARG A 196 -23.73 -6.72 4.86
C ARG A 196 -24.42 -7.43 3.68
N PRO A 197 -25.52 -8.16 3.93
CA PRO A 197 -26.24 -8.88 2.86
C PRO A 197 -26.68 -7.98 1.69
N GLY A 198 -27.01 -6.71 1.94
CA GLY A 198 -27.41 -5.76 0.90
C GLY A 198 -26.32 -5.45 -0.12
N GLN A 199 -25.04 -5.60 0.25
CA GLN A 199 -23.89 -5.35 -0.62
C GLN A 199 -23.77 -6.40 -1.74
N LYS A 200 -24.31 -7.61 -1.53
CA LYS A 200 -24.29 -8.69 -2.51
C LYS A 200 -24.88 -8.25 -3.86
N ARG A 201 -26.04 -7.59 -3.83
CA ARG A 201 -26.70 -7.10 -5.05
C ARG A 201 -25.86 -6.05 -5.80
N ILE A 202 -25.07 -5.27 -5.06
CA ILE A 202 -24.18 -4.24 -5.64
C ILE A 202 -23.01 -4.91 -6.35
N ILE A 203 -22.41 -5.95 -5.76
CA ILE A 203 -21.30 -6.71 -6.35
C ILE A 203 -21.78 -7.55 -7.53
N GLU A 204 -22.90 -8.25 -7.41
CA GLU A 204 -23.46 -9.04 -8.51
C GLU A 204 -23.91 -8.16 -9.69
N GLY A 205 -24.53 -7.02 -9.38
CA GLY A 205 -25.16 -6.15 -10.37
C GLY A 205 -26.40 -6.76 -11.00
N PRO A 206 -27.08 -6.05 -11.92
CA PRO A 206 -28.21 -6.59 -12.66
C PRO A 206 -27.82 -7.86 -13.42
N ASP A 207 -28.57 -8.95 -13.22
CA ASP A 207 -28.38 -10.25 -13.90
C ASP A 207 -26.94 -10.81 -13.77
N GLY A 208 -26.19 -10.48 -12.71
CA GLY A 208 -24.81 -10.94 -12.50
C GLY A 208 -23.78 -10.32 -13.43
N ARG A 209 -24.13 -9.31 -14.22
CA ARG A 209 -23.24 -8.71 -15.23
C ARG A 209 -22.01 -8.04 -14.62
N ARG A 210 -22.16 -7.41 -13.44
CA ARG A 210 -21.03 -6.79 -12.77
C ARG A 210 -20.04 -7.86 -12.29
N LEU A 211 -20.52 -8.92 -11.66
CA LEU A 211 -19.68 -10.03 -11.20
C LEU A 211 -18.94 -10.69 -12.38
N SER A 212 -19.63 -10.92 -13.50
CA SER A 212 -18.98 -11.43 -14.73
C SER A 212 -17.89 -10.49 -15.24
N GLY A 213 -18.13 -9.17 -15.17
CA GLY A 213 -17.12 -8.16 -15.52
C GLY A 213 -15.90 -8.18 -14.59
N ILE A 214 -16.11 -8.30 -13.29
CA ILE A 214 -15.05 -8.46 -12.29
C ILE A 214 -14.17 -9.67 -12.62
N VAL A 215 -14.80 -10.84 -12.81
CA VAL A 215 -14.11 -12.08 -13.17
C VAL A 215 -13.29 -11.93 -14.45
N HIS A 216 -13.86 -11.30 -15.48
CA HIS A 216 -13.17 -11.13 -16.77
C HIS A 216 -11.91 -10.24 -16.63
N ARG A 217 -12.02 -9.12 -15.91
CA ARG A 217 -10.89 -8.20 -15.74
C ARG A 217 -9.81 -8.77 -14.81
N ALA A 218 -10.22 -9.36 -13.67
CA ALA A 218 -9.31 -10.03 -12.75
C ALA A 218 -8.54 -11.16 -13.46
N ARG A 219 -9.23 -11.97 -14.28
CA ARG A 219 -8.58 -13.03 -15.05
C ARG A 219 -7.45 -12.51 -15.94
N LYS A 220 -7.62 -11.37 -16.60
CA LYS A 220 -6.57 -10.79 -17.43
C LYS A 220 -5.33 -10.44 -16.61
N GLN A 221 -5.53 -9.76 -15.47
CA GLN A 221 -4.42 -9.39 -14.58
C GLN A 221 -3.74 -10.63 -13.96
N ILE A 222 -4.51 -11.67 -13.64
CA ILE A 222 -3.97 -12.93 -13.10
C ILE A 222 -3.11 -13.64 -14.15
N ILE A 223 -3.51 -13.64 -15.41
CA ILE A 223 -2.71 -14.19 -16.52
C ILE A 223 -1.40 -13.41 -16.66
N ASP A 224 -1.45 -12.08 -16.60
CA ASP A 224 -0.25 -11.23 -16.67
C ASP A 224 0.69 -11.48 -15.47
N LEU A 225 0.14 -11.80 -14.30
CA LEU A 225 0.89 -12.12 -13.09
C LEU A 225 1.55 -13.51 -13.14
N THR A 226 0.80 -14.52 -13.59
CA THR A 226 1.19 -15.95 -13.47
C THR A 226 1.75 -16.54 -14.76
N GLY A 227 1.50 -15.90 -15.90
CA GLY A 227 1.82 -16.41 -17.22
C GLY A 227 0.91 -17.55 -17.72
N GLN A 228 -0.23 -17.77 -17.02
CA GLN A 228 -1.15 -18.89 -17.29
C GLN A 228 -2.60 -18.42 -17.48
#